data_ee8e7e382fa9f97129eb5a8f6ded5702
#
_entry.id   ee8e7e382fa9f97129eb5a8f6ded5702
#
_cell.length_a   1.000
_cell.length_b   1.000
_cell.length_c   1.000
_cell.angle_alpha   90.00
_cell.angle_beta   90.00
_cell.angle_gamma   90.00
#
_symmetry.space_group_name_H-M   'P 1'
#
loop_
_entity.id
_entity.type
_entity.pdbx_description
1 polymer ?
#
loop_
_entity_poly.entity_id
_entity_poly.type
_entity_poly.pdbx_seq_one_letter_code
_entity_poly.pdbx_strand_id
1 'polypeptide(L)'
;MCHQNIIWLENLMGLRSFFHKIKIGFTRMGESSIPYTTQAKKYGDWGEDEFVYAIESRLPGCKIKKNIIIQTSEGNAEIDCLILYKNKLFAIEVKRWKGQLVERDGDFIQYKRDRWTDEIHTKIHKSPFKQIGRAIYLLRKENPENAWINSIVFFEEADRIEADSDSV
;
A
#
# COMPACT_ATOMS: atom_id res chain seq x y z
N MET A 1 -21.98 -33.08 5.83
CA MET A 1 -21.49 -32.07 4.87
C MET A 1 -21.95 -30.65 5.19
N CYS A 2 -21.94 -30.21 6.47
CA CYS A 2 -22.50 -28.89 6.83
C CYS A 2 -21.59 -28.00 7.68
N HIS A 3 -20.40 -28.46 8.06
CA HIS A 3 -19.52 -27.65 8.94
C HIS A 3 -18.56 -26.67 8.20
N GLN A 4 -18.26 -26.89 6.92
CA GLN A 4 -17.39 -25.99 6.18
C GLN A 4 -18.05 -24.65 5.80
N ASN A 5 -19.36 -24.62 5.62
CA ASN A 5 -20.07 -23.39 5.21
C ASN A 5 -20.24 -22.37 6.35
N ILE A 6 -20.27 -22.81 7.60
CA ILE A 6 -20.46 -21.93 8.76
C ILE A 6 -19.17 -21.16 9.06
N ILE A 7 -18.02 -21.81 8.97
CA ILE A 7 -16.71 -21.16 9.18
C ILE A 7 -16.44 -20.08 8.10
N TRP A 8 -16.89 -20.30 6.87
CA TRP A 8 -16.79 -19.32 5.79
C TRP A 8 -17.68 -18.10 6.02
N LEU A 9 -18.86 -18.27 6.57
CA LEU A 9 -19.81 -17.18 6.85
C LEU A 9 -19.34 -16.32 8.02
N GLU A 10 -18.77 -16.90 9.08
CA GLU A 10 -18.23 -16.16 10.23
C GLU A 10 -17.01 -15.35 9.83
N ASN A 11 -16.08 -15.90 9.04
CA ASN A 11 -14.95 -15.16 8.49
C ASN A 11 -15.40 -14.03 7.54
N LEU A 12 -16.51 -14.21 6.83
CA LEU A 12 -17.07 -13.20 5.93
C LEU A 12 -17.61 -11.98 6.70
N MET A 13 -18.32 -12.24 7.80
CA MET A 13 -18.83 -11.16 8.67
C MET A 13 -17.70 -10.45 9.39
N GLY A 14 -16.67 -11.16 9.84
CA GLY A 14 -15.47 -10.62 10.48
C GLY A 14 -14.71 -9.65 9.57
N LEU A 15 -14.42 -10.04 8.33
CA LEU A 15 -13.69 -9.19 7.38
C LEU A 15 -14.43 -7.87 7.04
N ARG A 16 -15.74 -7.95 6.85
CA ARG A 16 -16.56 -6.75 6.61
C ARG A 16 -16.62 -5.85 7.84
N SER A 17 -16.81 -6.44 9.03
CA SER A 17 -16.79 -5.71 10.29
C SER A 17 -15.43 -5.07 10.54
N PHE A 18 -14.34 -5.82 10.37
CA PHE A 18 -12.98 -5.34 10.46
C PHE A 18 -12.73 -4.15 9.53
N PHE A 19 -13.07 -4.25 8.24
CA PHE A 19 -12.91 -3.17 7.27
C PHE A 19 -13.69 -1.92 7.68
N HIS A 20 -14.90 -2.07 8.22
CA HIS A 20 -15.69 -0.93 8.69
C HIS A 20 -15.17 -0.32 9.99
N LYS A 21 -14.57 -1.10 10.87
CA LYS A 21 -14.00 -0.63 12.15
C LYS A 21 -12.69 0.13 11.97
N ILE A 22 -11.94 -0.13 10.88
CA ILE A 22 -10.73 0.62 10.60
C ILE A 22 -11.08 2.11 10.50
N LYS A 23 -10.71 2.87 11.52
CA LYS A 23 -10.86 4.32 11.52
C LYS A 23 -9.85 4.89 10.55
N ILE A 24 -10.32 5.64 9.56
CA ILE A 24 -9.45 6.53 8.80
C ILE A 24 -9.03 7.61 9.80
N GLY A 25 -7.77 7.59 10.18
CA GLY A 25 -7.21 8.63 11.02
C GLY A 25 -7.13 9.94 10.24
N PHE A 26 -8.26 10.60 10.08
CA PHE A 26 -8.29 12.01 9.78
C PHE A 26 -7.83 12.74 11.04
N THR A 27 -6.56 12.68 11.33
CA THR A 27 -5.96 13.81 12.02
C THR A 27 -5.94 14.91 10.98
N ARG A 28 -6.95 15.76 10.99
CA ARG A 28 -6.84 17.09 10.46
C ARG A 28 -5.63 17.69 11.14
N MET A 29 -4.45 17.45 10.58
CA MET A 29 -3.30 18.26 10.90
C MET A 29 -3.75 19.66 10.56
N GLY A 30 -3.90 20.48 11.62
CA GLY A 30 -4.14 21.88 11.44
C GLY A 30 -3.20 22.37 10.37
N GLU A 31 -3.65 23.25 9.52
CA GLU A 31 -2.86 23.95 8.53
C GLU A 31 -1.63 24.57 9.19
N SER A 32 -0.66 23.73 9.57
CA SER A 32 0.67 24.21 9.82
C SER A 32 1.23 24.49 8.43
N SER A 33 1.50 25.74 8.17
CA SER A 33 2.20 26.28 7.01
C SER A 33 3.62 25.70 6.96
N ILE A 34 3.76 24.39 6.76
CA ILE A 34 5.03 23.77 6.42
C ILE A 34 5.21 24.05 4.94
N PRO A 35 6.25 24.80 4.54
CA PRO A 35 6.57 24.95 3.14
C PRO A 35 6.95 23.56 2.63
N TYR A 36 6.07 23.04 1.91
CA TYR A 36 6.04 21.75 1.31
C TYR A 36 7.14 21.62 0.27
N THR A 37 7.95 20.60 0.36
CA THR A 37 8.68 20.01 -0.77
C THR A 37 7.67 19.35 -1.71
N THR A 38 6.98 20.20 -2.42
CA THR A 38 5.58 20.12 -2.80
C THR A 38 5.33 19.25 -4.00
N GLN A 39 6.34 19.09 -4.89
CA GLN A 39 6.13 18.34 -6.11
C GLN A 39 6.13 16.82 -5.88
N ALA A 40 7.05 16.31 -5.06
CA ALA A 40 7.17 14.85 -4.85
C ALA A 40 5.94 14.24 -4.18
N LYS A 41 5.33 14.93 -3.22
CA LYS A 41 4.09 14.45 -2.58
C LYS A 41 2.87 14.58 -3.49
N LYS A 42 2.72 15.70 -4.19
CA LYS A 42 1.65 15.85 -5.18
C LYS A 42 1.71 14.74 -6.25
N TYR A 43 2.94 14.35 -6.65
CA TYR A 43 3.11 13.23 -7.56
C TYR A 43 2.72 11.89 -6.93
N GLY A 44 3.02 11.67 -5.65
CA GLY A 44 2.58 10.51 -4.89
C GLY A 44 1.06 10.45 -4.78
N ASP A 45 0.46 11.50 -4.24
CA ASP A 45 -0.99 11.63 -4.05
C ASP A 45 -1.77 11.43 -5.38
N TRP A 46 -1.23 11.93 -6.50
CA TRP A 46 -1.84 11.73 -7.81
C TRP A 46 -1.76 10.28 -8.29
N GLY A 47 -0.63 9.59 -8.11
CA GLY A 47 -0.50 8.18 -8.46
C GLY A 47 -1.48 7.30 -7.67
N GLU A 48 -1.66 7.58 -6.38
CA GLU A 48 -2.64 6.89 -5.54
C GLU A 48 -4.07 7.11 -6.05
N ASP A 49 -4.41 8.33 -6.47
CA ASP A 49 -5.74 8.64 -7.02
C ASP A 49 -5.99 7.96 -8.38
N GLU A 50 -5.00 7.95 -9.26
CA GLU A 50 -5.07 7.22 -10.54
C GLU A 50 -5.22 5.71 -10.33
N PHE A 51 -4.46 5.14 -9.39
CA PHE A 51 -4.59 3.73 -9.02
C PHE A 51 -6.00 3.41 -8.53
N VAL A 52 -6.54 4.20 -7.60
CA VAL A 52 -7.89 3.99 -7.04
C VAL A 52 -8.95 4.07 -8.14
N TYR A 53 -8.89 5.09 -9.00
CA TYR A 53 -9.80 5.23 -10.13
C TYR A 53 -9.74 4.01 -11.07
N ALA A 54 -8.53 3.52 -11.36
CA ALA A 54 -8.34 2.34 -12.19
C ALA A 54 -8.93 1.07 -11.55
N ILE A 55 -8.83 0.91 -10.23
CA ILE A 55 -9.40 -0.22 -9.50
C ILE A 55 -10.93 -0.14 -9.45
N GLU A 56 -11.50 1.01 -9.11
CA GLU A 56 -12.96 1.20 -9.06
C GLU A 56 -13.63 0.90 -10.40
N SER A 57 -12.98 1.34 -11.49
CA SER A 57 -13.50 1.12 -12.85
C SER A 57 -13.45 -0.35 -13.29
N ARG A 58 -12.49 -1.15 -12.79
CA ARG A 58 -12.27 -2.54 -13.22
C ARG A 58 -12.80 -3.59 -12.26
N LEU A 59 -12.99 -3.24 -10.98
CA LEU A 59 -13.44 -4.16 -9.94
C LEU A 59 -14.76 -3.67 -9.32
N PRO A 60 -15.88 -3.82 -10.02
CA PRO A 60 -17.18 -3.37 -9.52
C PRO A 60 -17.51 -4.07 -8.19
N GLY A 61 -17.96 -3.30 -7.21
CA GLY A 61 -18.31 -3.78 -5.87
C GLY A 61 -17.14 -3.91 -4.90
N CYS A 62 -15.93 -3.49 -5.27
CA CYS A 62 -14.86 -3.31 -4.30
C CYS A 62 -15.19 -2.17 -3.32
N LYS A 63 -14.64 -2.26 -2.11
CA LYS A 63 -14.68 -1.17 -1.14
C LYS A 63 -13.25 -0.73 -0.88
N ILE A 64 -13.00 0.57 -0.97
CA ILE A 64 -11.67 1.15 -0.88
C ILE A 64 -11.60 2.15 0.26
N LYS A 65 -10.50 2.11 1.01
CA LYS A 65 -10.10 3.15 1.96
C LYS A 65 -8.69 3.60 1.64
N LYS A 66 -8.46 4.91 1.55
CA LYS A 66 -7.16 5.50 1.25
C LYS A 66 -6.52 6.10 2.50
N ASN A 67 -5.19 6.24 2.46
CA ASN A 67 -4.40 6.99 3.44
C ASN A 67 -4.72 6.57 4.88
N ILE A 68 -4.60 5.26 5.14
CA ILE A 68 -4.90 4.71 6.46
C ILE A 68 -3.69 4.91 7.36
N ILE A 69 -3.84 5.78 8.34
CA ILE A 69 -2.82 6.02 9.36
C ILE A 69 -3.07 5.07 10.53
N ILE A 70 -2.06 4.29 10.86
CA ILE A 70 -2.04 3.36 11.98
C ILE A 70 -1.13 3.96 13.04
N GLN A 71 -1.66 4.17 14.23
CA GLN A 71 -0.91 4.68 15.38
C GLN A 71 -1.04 3.69 16.53
N THR A 72 0.08 3.18 17.00
CA THR A 72 0.16 2.21 18.09
C THR A 72 1.26 2.61 19.07
N SER A 73 1.33 1.94 20.20
CA SER A 73 2.45 2.09 21.16
C SER A 73 3.79 1.66 20.56
N GLU A 74 3.79 0.85 19.50
CA GLU A 74 5.00 0.35 18.82
C GLU A 74 5.44 1.21 17.64
N GLY A 75 4.70 2.28 17.35
CA GLY A 75 5.00 3.23 16.30
C GLY A 75 3.84 3.48 15.33
N ASN A 76 4.16 4.21 14.29
CA ASN A 76 3.20 4.62 13.28
C ASN A 76 3.52 3.95 11.95
N ALA A 77 2.49 3.74 11.15
CA ALA A 77 2.60 3.32 9.76
C ALA A 77 1.44 3.90 8.95
N GLU A 78 1.59 3.87 7.64
CA GLU A 78 0.57 4.29 6.69
C GLU A 78 0.36 3.17 5.67
N ILE A 79 -0.88 3.01 5.21
CA ILE A 79 -1.26 2.16 4.07
C ILE A 79 -1.91 3.09 3.07
N ASP A 80 -1.34 3.18 1.86
CA ASP A 80 -1.85 4.07 0.80
C ASP A 80 -3.28 3.68 0.42
N CYS A 81 -3.54 2.37 0.27
CA CYS A 81 -4.87 1.89 -0.08
C CYS A 81 -5.18 0.53 0.56
N LEU A 82 -6.36 0.38 1.13
CA LEU A 82 -6.90 -0.89 1.63
C LEU A 82 -8.17 -1.24 0.85
N ILE A 83 -8.17 -2.40 0.21
CA ILE A 83 -9.24 -2.85 -0.67
C ILE A 83 -9.90 -4.10 -0.10
N LEU A 84 -11.23 -4.08 0.02
CA LEU A 84 -12.04 -5.27 0.27
C LEU A 84 -12.73 -5.68 -1.03
N TYR A 85 -12.34 -6.81 -1.59
CA TYR A 85 -12.92 -7.36 -2.81
C TYR A 85 -13.13 -8.87 -2.70
N LYS A 86 -14.32 -9.36 -3.05
CA LYS A 86 -14.69 -10.79 -2.98
C LYS A 86 -14.28 -11.47 -1.67
N ASN A 87 -14.50 -10.78 -0.54
CA ASN A 87 -14.15 -11.23 0.82
C ASN A 87 -12.65 -11.45 1.07
N LYS A 88 -11.80 -10.81 0.28
CA LYS A 88 -10.36 -10.75 0.50
C LYS A 88 -9.96 -9.31 0.79
N LEU A 89 -9.03 -9.15 1.72
CA LEU A 89 -8.48 -7.84 2.08
C LEU A 89 -7.10 -7.71 1.48
N PHE A 90 -6.85 -6.56 0.84
CA PHE A 90 -5.59 -6.23 0.20
C PHE A 90 -5.10 -4.90 0.74
N ALA A 91 -3.89 -4.88 1.28
CA ALA A 91 -3.17 -3.65 1.58
C ALA A 91 -2.23 -3.33 0.41
N ILE A 92 -2.31 -2.12 -0.08
CA ILE A 92 -1.59 -1.70 -1.27
C ILE A 92 -0.65 -0.56 -0.88
N GLU A 93 0.58 -0.66 -1.35
CA GLU A 93 1.58 0.40 -1.35
C GLU A 93 1.83 0.84 -2.79
N VAL A 94 1.64 2.11 -3.11
CA VAL A 94 1.79 2.67 -4.46
C VAL A 94 3.12 3.40 -4.56
N LYS A 95 3.94 3.06 -5.55
CA LYS A 95 5.23 3.70 -5.80
C LYS A 95 5.31 4.20 -7.23
N ARG A 96 5.48 5.51 -7.39
CA ARG A 96 5.64 6.17 -8.68
C ARG A 96 7.11 6.36 -9.02
N TRP A 97 7.83 5.23 -9.10
CA TRP A 97 9.25 5.23 -9.42
C TRP A 97 9.47 4.90 -10.90
N LYS A 98 10.19 5.79 -11.60
CA LYS A 98 10.52 5.67 -13.03
C LYS A 98 11.82 4.90 -13.24
N GLY A 99 11.95 4.26 -14.39
CA GLY A 99 13.18 3.58 -14.81
C GLY A 99 13.25 2.14 -14.34
N GLN A 100 14.46 1.61 -14.30
CA GLN A 100 14.70 0.24 -13.85
C GLN A 100 14.85 0.20 -12.33
N LEU A 101 14.19 -0.77 -11.71
CA LEU A 101 14.24 -1.04 -10.28
C LEU A 101 14.86 -2.42 -10.05
N VAL A 102 15.87 -2.48 -9.20
CA VAL A 102 16.55 -3.73 -8.83
C VAL A 102 16.55 -3.87 -7.31
N GLU A 103 16.01 -4.95 -6.79
CA GLU A 103 16.12 -5.27 -5.37
C GLU A 103 17.49 -5.85 -5.05
N ARG A 104 18.16 -5.29 -4.05
CA ARG A 104 19.42 -5.82 -3.51
C ARG A 104 19.46 -5.63 -2.00
N ASP A 105 19.78 -6.70 -1.29
CA ASP A 105 19.92 -6.70 0.18
C ASP A 105 18.67 -6.15 0.90
N GLY A 106 17.52 -6.33 0.27
CA GLY A 106 16.23 -5.90 0.78
C GLY A 106 15.97 -4.39 0.68
N ASP A 107 16.69 -3.66 -0.16
CA ASP A 107 16.42 -2.30 -0.59
C ASP A 107 16.27 -2.26 -2.12
N PHE A 108 15.70 -1.18 -2.66
CA PHE A 108 15.53 -1.00 -4.10
C PHE A 108 16.51 0.03 -4.64
N ILE A 109 17.24 -0.34 -5.68
CA ILE A 109 18.09 0.56 -6.45
C ILE A 109 17.33 0.97 -7.71
N GLN A 110 17.08 2.25 -7.85
CA GLN A 110 16.46 2.84 -9.04
C GLN A 110 17.57 3.34 -9.97
N TYR A 111 17.49 2.92 -11.24
CA TYR A 111 18.33 3.42 -12.32
C TYR A 111 17.45 4.23 -13.27
N LYS A 112 17.76 5.51 -13.41
CA LYS A 112 17.03 6.42 -14.29
C LYS A 112 17.99 7.06 -15.28
N ARG A 113 17.72 6.87 -16.58
CA ARG A 113 18.48 7.50 -17.64
C ARG A 113 17.95 8.91 -17.90
N ASP A 114 18.85 9.90 -17.89
CA ASP A 114 18.50 11.24 -18.33
C ASP A 114 18.31 11.26 -19.86
N ARG A 115 17.26 11.91 -20.34
CA ARG A 115 16.92 11.94 -21.76
C ARG A 115 17.84 12.81 -22.61
N TRP A 116 18.52 13.76 -21.98
CA TRP A 116 19.31 14.76 -22.67
C TRP A 116 20.81 14.46 -22.61
N THR A 117 21.28 13.95 -21.48
CA THR A 117 22.71 13.68 -21.25
C THR A 117 23.07 12.22 -21.43
N ASP A 118 22.07 11.32 -21.52
CA ASP A 118 22.21 9.86 -21.51
C ASP A 118 22.87 9.31 -20.23
N GLU A 119 23.05 10.15 -19.22
CA GLU A 119 23.61 9.75 -17.93
C GLU A 119 22.65 8.90 -17.12
N ILE A 120 23.18 7.93 -16.38
CA ILE A 120 22.40 7.08 -15.48
C ILE A 120 22.51 7.63 -14.06
N HIS A 121 21.40 8.11 -13.53
CA HIS A 121 21.26 8.49 -12.14
C HIS A 121 20.78 7.30 -11.31
N THR A 122 21.46 7.07 -10.18
CA THR A 122 21.12 5.98 -9.27
C THR A 122 20.56 6.54 -7.96
N LYS A 123 19.49 5.95 -7.47
CA LYS A 123 18.89 6.28 -6.17
C LYS A 123 18.54 5.02 -5.40
N ILE A 124 18.89 4.99 -4.11
CA ILE A 124 18.55 3.87 -3.22
C ILE A 124 17.26 4.24 -2.45
N HIS A 125 16.33 3.33 -2.43
CA HIS A 125 15.06 3.43 -1.72
C HIS A 125 14.93 2.27 -0.73
N LYS A 126 14.35 2.55 0.44
CA LYS A 126 13.94 1.49 1.37
C LYS A 126 12.88 0.61 0.72
N SER A 127 12.91 -0.68 1.04
CA SER A 127 11.96 -1.66 0.50
C SER A 127 10.51 -1.29 0.82
N PRO A 128 9.65 -1.12 -0.18
CA PRO A 128 8.22 -0.91 0.03
C PRO A 128 7.54 -2.18 0.58
N PHE A 129 8.11 -3.37 0.35
CA PHE A 129 7.63 -4.62 0.95
C PHE A 129 7.82 -4.62 2.47
N LYS A 130 8.95 -4.12 2.98
CA LYS A 130 9.17 -3.94 4.42
C LYS A 130 8.22 -2.88 4.99
N GLN A 131 7.95 -1.81 4.25
CA GLN A 131 7.03 -0.74 4.64
C GLN A 131 5.61 -1.30 4.83
N ILE A 132 5.05 -1.94 3.81
CA ILE A 132 3.69 -2.50 3.89
C ILE A 132 3.59 -3.66 4.88
N GLY A 133 4.61 -4.50 4.97
CA GLY A 133 4.68 -5.58 5.98
C GLY A 133 4.60 -5.05 7.40
N ARG A 134 5.33 -3.96 7.70
CA ARG A 134 5.25 -3.26 8.98
C ARG A 134 3.86 -2.69 9.24
N ALA A 135 3.25 -2.06 8.26
CA ALA A 135 1.90 -1.50 8.39
C ALA A 135 0.85 -2.58 8.67
N ILE A 136 0.91 -3.71 7.95
CA ILE A 136 0.03 -4.87 8.18
C ILE A 136 0.24 -5.45 9.58
N TYR A 137 1.48 -5.58 10.03
CA TYR A 137 1.79 -6.06 11.38
C TYR A 137 1.11 -5.18 12.44
N LEU A 138 1.27 -3.87 12.37
CA LEU A 138 0.65 -2.94 13.32
C LEU A 138 -0.87 -2.96 13.23
N LEU A 139 -1.42 -3.03 12.01
CA LEU A 139 -2.86 -3.10 11.79
C LEU A 139 -3.48 -4.36 12.42
N ARG A 140 -2.82 -5.51 12.29
CA ARG A 140 -3.27 -6.76 12.91
C ARG A 140 -3.24 -6.73 14.42
N LYS A 141 -2.25 -6.06 14.98
CA LYS A 141 -2.08 -5.94 16.43
C LYS A 141 -3.21 -5.16 17.08
N GLU A 142 -3.65 -4.08 16.43
CA GLU A 142 -4.78 -3.27 16.89
C GLU A 142 -6.16 -3.92 16.59
N ASN A 143 -6.18 -4.92 15.70
CA ASN A 143 -7.41 -5.57 15.25
C ASN A 143 -7.24 -7.10 15.23
N PRO A 144 -7.34 -7.77 16.40
CA PRO A 144 -7.01 -9.19 16.57
C PRO A 144 -8.00 -10.17 15.89
N GLU A 145 -8.97 -9.69 15.11
CA GLU A 145 -9.94 -10.53 14.40
C GLU A 145 -9.30 -11.46 13.32
N ASN A 146 -7.96 -11.65 13.36
CA ASN A 146 -7.19 -12.56 12.49
C ASN A 146 -7.53 -12.47 10.99
N ALA A 147 -7.90 -11.30 10.52
CA ALA A 147 -8.15 -11.09 9.12
C ALA A 147 -6.86 -11.32 8.30
N TRP A 148 -6.92 -12.22 7.32
CA TRP A 148 -5.81 -12.37 6.38
C TRP A 148 -5.77 -11.15 5.46
N ILE A 149 -4.63 -10.46 5.44
CA ILE A 149 -4.40 -9.28 4.61
C ILE A 149 -3.32 -9.63 3.61
N ASN A 150 -3.65 -9.58 2.32
CA ASN A 150 -2.67 -9.73 1.25
C ASN A 150 -1.95 -8.39 1.07
N SER A 151 -0.64 -8.42 0.89
CA SER A 151 0.16 -7.23 0.57
C SER A 151 0.42 -7.16 -0.93
N ILE A 152 0.33 -5.96 -1.48
CA ILE A 152 0.68 -5.67 -2.88
C ILE A 152 1.48 -4.38 -2.90
N VAL A 153 2.61 -4.41 -3.61
CA VAL A 153 3.33 -3.19 -3.98
C VAL A 153 3.09 -2.93 -5.46
N PHE A 154 2.53 -1.78 -5.77
CA PHE A 154 2.24 -1.36 -7.13
C PHE A 154 3.23 -0.30 -7.58
N PHE A 155 3.98 -0.61 -8.63
CA PHE A 155 4.91 0.33 -9.27
C PHE A 155 4.28 0.87 -10.55
N GLU A 156 3.89 2.15 -10.54
CA GLU A 156 3.09 2.75 -11.61
C GLU A 156 3.90 3.06 -12.87
N GLU A 157 5.13 3.53 -12.71
CA GLU A 157 5.93 4.06 -13.81
C GLU A 157 7.28 3.32 -14.01
N ALA A 158 7.46 2.16 -13.40
CA ALA A 158 8.70 1.39 -13.57
C ALA A 158 8.76 0.74 -14.96
N ASP A 159 9.88 0.95 -15.66
CA ASP A 159 10.11 0.34 -16.97
C ASP A 159 10.42 -1.17 -16.84
N ARG A 160 11.12 -1.53 -15.75
CA ARG A 160 11.50 -2.91 -15.43
C ARG A 160 11.70 -3.07 -13.92
N ILE A 161 11.26 -4.20 -13.40
CA ILE A 161 11.44 -4.56 -11.99
C ILE A 161 12.16 -5.90 -11.93
N GLU A 162 13.27 -5.93 -11.21
CA GLU A 162 14.02 -7.14 -10.86
C GLU A 162 14.00 -7.26 -9.33
N ALA A 163 13.14 -8.12 -8.83
CA ALA A 163 13.03 -8.42 -7.40
C ALA A 163 13.26 -9.92 -7.17
N ASP A 164 13.84 -10.27 -6.03
CA ASP A 164 13.99 -11.68 -5.66
C ASP A 164 12.61 -12.31 -5.47
N SER A 165 12.42 -13.50 -6.03
CA SER A 165 11.15 -14.24 -5.97
C SER A 165 10.68 -14.57 -4.55
N ASP A 166 11.58 -14.52 -3.57
CA ASP A 166 11.28 -14.78 -2.16
C ASP A 166 10.74 -13.55 -1.43
N SER A 167 10.70 -12.38 -2.10
CA SER A 167 10.20 -11.10 -1.56
C SER A 167 8.75 -10.81 -1.97
N VAL A 168 8.15 -11.69 -2.77
CA VAL A 168 6.80 -11.51 -3.36
C VAL A 168 5.75 -12.36 -2.66
#